data_fd5d25eb5c67a9136310a63445a670f4
#
_entry.id   fd5d25eb5c67a9136310a63445a670f4
#
_cell.length_a   1.000
_cell.length_b   1.000
_cell.length_c   1.000
_cell.angle_alpha   90.00
_cell.angle_beta   90.00
_cell.angle_gamma   90.00
#
_symmetry.space_group_name_H-M   'P 1'
#
loop_
_entity.id
_entity.type
_entity.pdbx_description
1 polymer ?
#
loop_
_entity_poly.entity_id
_entity_poly.type
_entity_poly.pdbx_seq_one_letter_code
_entity_poly.pdbx_strand_id
1 'polypeptide(L)'
;MSRQGVAAVYRWNNLEKDHPLEKLERRRIIGQQMMISQVFLHRGCHVPTHAHVNEQFACVMSGSLRFGIGAEGSPERCDITVSAGEVLHLPANVPHSADALEDTLVLDLFSPPSERTGIDRS
;
A
#
# COMPACT_ATOMS: atom_id res chain seq x y z
N MET A 1 17.65 -4.75 0.92
CA MET A 1 17.71 -5.97 0.09
C MET A 1 17.98 -7.16 0.99
N SER A 2 17.19 -8.20 0.88
CA SER A 2 17.38 -9.38 1.69
C SER A 2 18.53 -10.22 1.15
N ARG A 3 19.26 -10.90 2.08
CA ARG A 3 20.28 -11.86 1.68
C ARG A 3 19.65 -13.22 1.49
N GLN A 4 19.96 -13.85 0.37
CA GLN A 4 19.39 -15.14 0.01
C GLN A 4 19.80 -16.21 1.00
N GLY A 5 18.83 -16.94 1.52
CA GLY A 5 19.06 -18.06 2.42
C GLY A 5 19.47 -17.69 3.84
N VAL A 6 19.48 -16.42 4.20
CA VAL A 6 19.87 -15.95 5.53
C VAL A 6 18.71 -15.16 6.16
N ALA A 7 18.32 -15.57 7.36
CA ALA A 7 17.31 -14.83 8.11
C ALA A 7 17.87 -13.49 8.58
N ALA A 8 17.04 -12.46 8.56
CA ALA A 8 17.44 -11.11 8.93
C ALA A 8 16.34 -10.43 9.71
N VAL A 9 16.72 -9.54 10.62
CA VAL A 9 15.78 -8.71 11.39
C VAL A 9 15.90 -7.28 10.89
N TYR A 10 14.76 -6.67 10.61
CA TYR A 10 14.68 -5.27 10.21
C TYR A 10 13.90 -4.50 11.26
N ARG A 11 14.32 -3.27 11.51
CA ARG A 11 13.59 -2.35 12.38
C ARG A 11 13.08 -1.19 11.53
N TRP A 12 11.78 -0.93 11.57
CA TRP A 12 11.19 0.14 10.76
C TRP A 12 11.91 1.47 10.95
N ASN A 13 12.25 1.82 12.19
CA ASN A 13 12.88 3.11 12.47
C ASN A 13 14.28 3.26 11.88
N ASN A 14 14.91 2.16 11.47
CA ASN A 14 16.23 2.18 10.85
C ASN A 14 16.16 2.21 9.33
N LEU A 15 14.98 2.14 8.76
CA LEU A 15 14.79 2.13 7.31
C LEU A 15 14.50 3.54 6.81
N GLU A 16 15.00 3.86 5.64
CA GLU A 16 14.74 5.15 5.01
C GLU A 16 13.26 5.27 4.65
N LYS A 17 12.74 6.49 4.85
CA LYS A 17 11.43 6.87 4.35
C LYS A 17 11.56 7.48 2.97
N ASP A 18 10.62 7.18 2.09
CA ASP A 18 10.42 7.96 0.89
C ASP A 18 9.00 8.54 0.87
N HIS A 19 8.77 9.45 -0.06
CA HIS A 19 7.51 10.20 -0.15
C HIS A 19 7.04 10.19 -1.59
N PRO A 20 6.48 9.06 -2.08
CA PRO A 20 6.06 8.98 -3.48
C PRO A 20 4.89 9.92 -3.80
N LEU A 21 4.11 10.34 -2.80
CA LEU A 21 2.99 11.26 -2.94
C LEU A 21 2.99 12.23 -1.77
N GLU A 22 2.29 13.36 -1.96
CA GLU A 22 2.05 14.29 -0.86
C GLU A 22 1.27 13.59 0.26
N LYS A 23 1.62 13.89 1.51
CA LYS A 23 0.95 13.37 2.71
C LYS A 23 1.10 11.87 2.87
N LEU A 24 2.10 11.27 2.22
CA LEU A 24 2.36 9.85 2.30
C LEU A 24 3.84 9.60 2.58
N GLU A 25 4.12 8.80 3.61
CA GLU A 25 5.47 8.38 4.00
C GLU A 25 5.53 6.87 3.91
N ARG A 26 6.62 6.34 3.37
CA ARG A 26 6.72 4.91 3.12
C ARG A 26 8.10 4.39 3.48
N ARG A 27 8.12 3.20 4.11
CA ARG A 27 9.32 2.39 4.34
C ARG A 27 9.04 1.00 3.81
N ARG A 28 10.04 0.37 3.18
CA ARG A 28 9.83 -0.93 2.52
C ARG A 28 10.91 -1.93 2.89
N ILE A 29 10.50 -3.19 2.95
CA ILE A 29 11.41 -4.33 3.04
C ILE A 29 11.07 -5.23 1.87
N ILE A 30 12.05 -5.44 0.99
CA ILE A 30 11.86 -6.16 -0.27
C ILE A 30 12.52 -7.52 -0.16
N GLY A 31 11.71 -8.57 -0.18
CA GLY A 31 12.18 -9.95 -0.20
C GLY A 31 12.29 -10.47 -1.64
N GLN A 32 12.48 -11.79 -1.76
CA GLN A 32 12.59 -12.41 -3.07
C GLN A 32 11.24 -12.62 -3.75
N GLN A 33 10.22 -13.00 -2.98
CA GLN A 33 8.91 -13.33 -3.51
C GLN A 33 7.81 -12.42 -2.99
N MET A 34 8.12 -11.59 -2.01
CA MET A 34 7.14 -10.68 -1.41
C MET A 34 7.83 -9.44 -0.85
N MET A 35 7.04 -8.42 -0.64
CA MET A 35 7.49 -7.15 -0.10
C MET A 35 6.48 -6.69 0.93
N ILE A 36 6.97 -6.01 1.97
CA ILE A 36 6.10 -5.35 2.93
C ILE A 36 6.44 -3.86 2.96
N SER A 37 5.40 -3.03 2.90
CA SER A 37 5.53 -1.57 2.99
C SER A 37 4.80 -1.08 4.22
N GLN A 38 5.48 -0.30 5.04
CA GLN A 38 4.85 0.44 6.11
C GLN A 38 4.55 1.83 5.57
N VAL A 39 3.26 2.17 5.47
CA VAL A 39 2.84 3.42 4.85
C VAL A 39 2.04 4.23 5.86
N PHE A 40 2.43 5.48 6.04
CA PHE A 40 1.68 6.43 6.85
C PHE A 40 1.05 7.46 5.91
N LEU A 41 -0.27 7.54 5.94
CA LEU A 41 -1.03 8.51 5.17
C LEU A 41 -1.61 9.55 6.12
N HIS A 42 -1.25 10.80 5.92
CA HIS A 42 -1.85 11.89 6.68
C HIS A 42 -3.27 12.09 6.19
N ARG A 43 -4.14 12.52 7.08
CA ARG A 43 -5.52 12.84 6.74
C ARG A 43 -5.60 13.70 5.48
N GLY A 44 -6.46 13.32 4.55
CA GLY A 44 -6.63 14.01 3.29
C GLY A 44 -5.69 13.54 2.19
N CYS A 45 -4.79 12.60 2.47
CA CYS A 45 -3.96 12.00 1.43
C CYS A 45 -4.84 11.29 0.41
N HIS A 46 -4.62 11.61 -0.86
CA HIS A 46 -5.34 10.98 -1.97
C HIS A 46 -4.35 10.20 -2.82
N VAL A 47 -4.59 8.90 -2.95
CA VAL A 47 -3.83 8.03 -3.84
C VAL A 47 -4.68 7.82 -5.09
N PRO A 48 -4.23 8.32 -6.25
CA PRO A 48 -5.02 8.19 -7.49
C PRO A 48 -5.22 6.73 -7.90
N THR A 49 -6.26 6.49 -8.68
CA THR A 49 -6.55 5.16 -9.20
C THR A 49 -5.37 4.63 -10.01
N HIS A 50 -4.94 3.42 -9.67
CA HIS A 50 -3.83 2.74 -10.33
C HIS A 50 -4.08 1.24 -10.25
N ALA A 51 -3.30 0.49 -11.03
CA ALA A 51 -3.32 -0.97 -11.00
C ALA A 51 -1.90 -1.48 -11.11
N HIS A 52 -1.67 -2.68 -10.59
CA HIS A 52 -0.35 -3.32 -10.67
C HIS A 52 -0.51 -4.84 -10.69
N VAL A 53 0.48 -5.52 -11.25
CA VAL A 53 0.45 -6.97 -11.36
C VAL A 53 0.58 -7.65 -9.99
N ASN A 54 1.07 -6.93 -8.99
CA ASN A 54 1.25 -7.47 -7.66
C ASN A 54 -0.08 -7.71 -6.98
N GLU A 55 -0.25 -8.88 -6.41
CA GLU A 55 -1.33 -9.10 -5.45
C GLU A 55 -1.01 -8.33 -4.18
N GLN A 56 -2.02 -7.77 -3.53
CA GLN A 56 -1.80 -6.92 -2.36
C GLN A 56 -2.79 -7.23 -1.25
N PHE A 57 -2.28 -7.23 -0.01
CA PHE A 57 -3.11 -7.12 1.17
C PHE A 57 -2.82 -5.78 1.83
N ALA A 58 -3.86 -4.98 2.03
CA ALA A 58 -3.74 -3.72 2.75
C ALA A 58 -4.26 -3.92 4.17
N CYS A 59 -3.34 -3.92 5.12
CA CYS A 59 -3.66 -4.17 6.53
C CYS A 59 -3.70 -2.84 7.27
N VAL A 60 -4.88 -2.33 7.58
CA VAL A 60 -5.01 -1.07 8.30
C VAL A 60 -4.74 -1.31 9.78
N MET A 61 -3.65 -0.72 10.28
CA MET A 61 -3.22 -0.88 11.67
C MET A 61 -3.88 0.17 12.57
N SER A 62 -4.03 1.39 12.07
CA SER A 62 -4.73 2.47 12.77
C SER A 62 -5.30 3.42 11.74
N GLY A 63 -6.38 4.12 12.09
CA GLY A 63 -7.03 5.05 11.19
C GLY A 63 -8.06 4.38 10.29
N SER A 64 -8.36 5.00 9.14
CA SER A 64 -9.28 4.46 8.16
C SER A 64 -9.00 5.02 6.78
N LEU A 65 -9.13 4.14 5.77
CA LEU A 65 -8.97 4.47 4.36
C LEU A 65 -10.26 4.15 3.62
N ARG A 66 -10.64 5.03 2.71
CA ARG A 66 -11.72 4.72 1.77
C ARG A 66 -11.08 4.37 0.44
N PHE A 67 -11.26 3.14 0.00
CA PHE A 67 -10.76 2.64 -1.28
C PHE A 67 -11.85 2.77 -2.34
N GLY A 68 -11.48 3.27 -3.51
CA GLY A 68 -12.30 3.15 -4.70
C GLY A 68 -11.83 1.92 -5.47
N ILE A 69 -12.70 0.97 -5.73
CA ILE A 69 -12.35 -0.29 -6.38
C ILE A 69 -12.99 -0.35 -7.77
N GLY A 70 -12.18 -0.56 -8.77
CA GLY A 70 -12.59 -0.61 -10.16
C GLY A 70 -12.07 0.57 -10.96
N ALA A 71 -12.21 0.49 -12.27
CA ALA A 71 -11.74 1.55 -13.17
C ALA A 71 -12.55 2.83 -12.98
N GLU A 72 -11.88 3.97 -13.14
CA GLU A 72 -12.56 5.27 -13.11
C GLU A 72 -13.69 5.29 -14.14
N GLY A 73 -14.85 5.78 -13.73
CA GLY A 73 -16.01 5.89 -14.60
C GLY A 73 -16.74 4.58 -14.87
N SER A 74 -16.25 3.46 -14.36
CA SER A 74 -16.93 2.18 -14.52
C SER A 74 -18.19 2.13 -13.66
N PRO A 75 -19.32 1.62 -14.19
CA PRO A 75 -20.53 1.47 -13.37
C PRO A 75 -20.36 0.45 -12.25
N GLU A 76 -19.33 -0.39 -12.31
CA GLU A 76 -19.07 -1.39 -11.29
C GLU A 76 -18.15 -0.87 -10.18
N ARG A 77 -17.61 0.35 -10.34
CA ARG A 77 -16.73 0.91 -9.32
C ARG A 77 -17.50 1.12 -8.02
N CYS A 78 -16.91 0.73 -6.92
CA CYS A 78 -17.52 0.89 -5.59
C CYS A 78 -16.49 1.38 -4.59
N ASP A 79 -16.98 1.96 -3.50
CA ASP A 79 -16.13 2.41 -2.40
C ASP A 79 -16.20 1.41 -1.25
N ILE A 80 -15.04 1.13 -0.66
CA ILE A 80 -14.94 0.26 0.52
C ILE A 80 -14.11 1.00 1.55
N THR A 81 -14.67 1.18 2.76
CA THR A 81 -13.93 1.76 3.87
C THR A 81 -13.32 0.64 4.70
N VAL A 82 -12.01 0.75 4.93
CA VAL A 82 -11.24 -0.22 5.73
C VAL A 82 -10.68 0.51 6.93
N SER A 83 -10.99 0.01 8.11
CA SER A 83 -10.60 0.64 9.38
C SER A 83 -9.63 -0.25 10.16
N ALA A 84 -9.09 0.28 11.26
CA ALA A 84 -8.11 -0.41 12.09
C ALA A 84 -8.56 -1.84 12.40
N GLY A 85 -7.65 -2.79 12.17
CA GLY A 85 -7.91 -4.21 12.41
C GLY A 85 -8.50 -4.94 11.21
N GLU A 86 -8.76 -4.24 10.11
CA GLU A 86 -9.32 -4.84 8.91
C GLU A 86 -8.28 -4.95 7.80
N VAL A 87 -8.47 -5.90 6.91
CA VAL A 87 -7.57 -6.18 5.80
C VAL A 87 -8.37 -6.19 4.50
N LEU A 88 -7.90 -5.42 3.51
CA LEU A 88 -8.47 -5.45 2.17
C LEU A 88 -7.56 -6.30 1.27
N HIS A 89 -8.16 -7.26 0.56
CA HIS A 89 -7.45 -8.04 -0.44
C HIS A 89 -7.67 -7.43 -1.82
N LEU A 90 -6.59 -7.10 -2.48
CA LEU A 90 -6.60 -6.57 -3.85
C LEU A 90 -5.94 -7.60 -4.76
N PRO A 91 -6.73 -8.35 -5.55
CA PRO A 91 -6.15 -9.25 -6.54
C PRO A 91 -5.33 -8.48 -7.58
N ALA A 92 -4.46 -9.21 -8.29
CA ALA A 92 -3.62 -8.63 -9.33
C ALA A 92 -4.46 -7.85 -10.33
N ASN A 93 -3.97 -6.66 -10.71
CA ASN A 93 -4.53 -5.81 -11.77
C ASN A 93 -5.91 -5.20 -11.48
N VAL A 94 -6.41 -5.30 -10.27
CA VAL A 94 -7.66 -4.61 -9.90
C VAL A 94 -7.37 -3.13 -9.69
N PRO A 95 -7.97 -2.22 -10.48
CA PRO A 95 -7.76 -0.79 -10.28
C PRO A 95 -8.30 -0.34 -8.93
N HIS A 96 -7.54 0.53 -8.26
CA HIS A 96 -7.95 1.03 -6.95
C HIS A 96 -7.34 2.38 -6.65
N SER A 97 -8.06 3.15 -5.86
CA SER A 97 -7.61 4.42 -5.28
C SER A 97 -7.79 4.36 -3.77
N ALA A 98 -7.24 5.34 -3.07
CA ALA A 98 -7.44 5.41 -1.62
C ALA A 98 -7.48 6.86 -1.16
N ASP A 99 -8.32 7.14 -0.17
CA ASP A 99 -8.36 8.42 0.50
C ASP A 99 -8.25 8.19 2.01
N ALA A 100 -7.31 8.88 2.64
CA ALA A 100 -7.16 8.80 4.09
C ALA A 100 -8.20 9.68 4.77
N LEU A 101 -9.14 9.05 5.47
CA LEU A 101 -10.20 9.75 6.17
C LEU A 101 -9.69 10.34 7.48
N GLU A 102 -8.60 9.81 7.99
CA GLU A 102 -7.86 10.30 9.15
C GLU A 102 -6.41 9.85 8.99
N ASP A 103 -5.53 10.25 9.89
CA ASP A 103 -4.14 9.77 9.87
C ASP A 103 -4.16 8.25 10.00
N THR A 104 -3.52 7.56 9.07
CA THR A 104 -3.65 6.10 8.93
C THR A 104 -2.30 5.45 8.77
N LEU A 105 -2.08 4.39 9.54
CA LEU A 105 -0.95 3.50 9.38
C LEU A 105 -1.44 2.22 8.74
N VAL A 106 -0.83 1.86 7.60
CA VAL A 106 -1.17 0.63 6.89
C VAL A 106 0.09 -0.17 6.61
N LEU A 107 -0.03 -1.49 6.69
CA LEU A 107 1.00 -2.40 6.21
C LEU A 107 0.48 -3.01 4.91
N ASP A 108 1.20 -2.75 3.83
CA ASP A 108 0.87 -3.29 2.52
C ASP A 108 1.80 -4.45 2.20
N LEU A 109 1.22 -5.60 1.92
CA LEU A 109 1.94 -6.79 1.50
C LEU A 109 1.75 -6.98 0.01
N PHE A 110 2.85 -7.17 -0.73
CA PHE A 110 2.82 -7.34 -2.18
C PHE A 110 3.56 -8.59 -2.60
N SER A 111 3.01 -9.30 -3.58
CA SER A 111 3.70 -10.41 -4.23
C SER A 111 3.32 -10.44 -5.73
N PRO A 112 4.31 -10.50 -6.63
CA PRO A 112 5.75 -10.42 -6.39
C PRO A 112 6.17 -9.02 -5.91
N PRO A 113 7.41 -8.86 -5.41
CA PRO A 113 7.90 -7.55 -5.03
C PRO A 113 8.16 -6.68 -6.26
N SER A 114 8.07 -5.38 -6.06
CA SER A 114 8.36 -4.41 -7.11
C SER A 114 8.72 -3.08 -6.47
N GLU A 115 9.69 -2.38 -7.03
CA GLU A 115 10.01 -1.05 -6.55
C GLU A 115 8.92 -0.05 -6.89
N ARG A 116 8.08 -0.37 -7.87
CA ARG A 116 6.97 0.48 -8.30
C ARG A 116 5.66 -0.29 -8.21
N THR A 117 4.73 0.26 -7.49
CA THR A 117 3.41 -0.35 -7.27
C THR A 117 2.27 0.57 -7.70
N GLY A 118 2.53 1.42 -8.69
CA GLY A 118 1.51 2.27 -9.31
C GLY A 118 1.38 3.67 -8.72
N ILE A 119 1.92 3.89 -7.52
CA ILE A 119 1.92 5.23 -6.91
C ILE A 119 3.25 5.94 -7.11
N ASP A 120 4.25 5.24 -7.56
CA ASP A 120 5.58 5.80 -7.78
C ASP A 120 5.63 6.52 -9.12
N ARG A 121 6.28 7.67 -9.12
CA ARG A 121 6.47 8.42 -10.35
C ARG A 121 7.62 7.81 -11.14
N SER A 122 7.44 7.72 -12.43
CA SER A 122 8.50 7.21 -13.32
C SER A 122 9.57 8.26 -13.57
#